data_9f0dc4e7dde810ba45b92b8b87953fb9
#
_entry.id   9f0dc4e7dde810ba45b92b8b87953fb9
#
_cell.length_a   1.000
_cell.length_b   1.000
_cell.length_c   1.000
_cell.angle_alpha   90.00
_cell.angle_beta   90.00
_cell.angle_gamma   90.00
#
_symmetry.space_group_name_H-M   'P 1'
#
loop_
_entity.id
_entity.type
_entity.pdbx_description
1 polymer ?
#
loop_
_entity_poly.entity_id
_entity_poly.type
_entity_poly.pdbx_seq_one_letter_code
_entity_poly.pdbx_strand_id
1 'polypeptide(L)'
;ATGKLAPLGDGATVLSADGKLVWMRCQIGQTYDKGQCVGEPKKMNQRDAENEIKRINFTDGFAGQKDWRLPSIEELQTLVFCEHGTSGRERSVKLAANINKKLPDSCSGENYLRPTIDPVIFPNAASDWVWSATPDLDRVVNMWAINFASGSLAPVGRVNTQTAARAVRNNK
;
A
#
# COMPACT_ATOMS: atom_id res chain seq x y z
N ALA A 1 -13.83 11.53 14.51
CA ALA A 1 -13.18 10.95 13.31
C ALA A 1 -12.77 12.09 12.39
N THR A 2 -11.51 12.23 12.12
CA THR A 2 -10.97 13.41 11.45
C THR A 2 -11.01 13.33 9.93
N GLY A 3 -11.27 12.16 9.35
CA GLY A 3 -11.28 11.97 7.91
C GLY A 3 -9.93 12.20 7.22
N LYS A 4 -8.82 12.28 7.95
CA LYS A 4 -7.48 12.52 7.40
C LYS A 4 -6.46 11.54 7.97
N LEU A 5 -5.50 11.16 7.12
CA LEU A 5 -4.31 10.42 7.56
C LEU A 5 -3.47 11.27 8.52
N ALA A 6 -2.98 10.67 9.59
CA ALA A 6 -2.23 11.40 10.62
C ALA A 6 -1.01 10.60 11.09
N PRO A 7 0.21 11.17 11.02
CA PRO A 7 1.38 10.53 11.64
C PRO A 7 1.19 10.32 13.14
N LEU A 8 1.70 9.21 13.66
CA LEU A 8 1.63 8.83 15.07
C LEU A 8 3.02 8.83 15.71
N GLY A 9 3.07 9.08 17.01
CA GLY A 9 4.30 8.97 17.80
C GLY A 9 5.44 9.79 17.22
N ASP A 10 6.55 9.13 16.94
CA ASP A 10 7.74 9.73 16.33
C ASP A 10 7.58 10.01 14.84
N GLY A 11 6.48 9.62 14.24
CA GLY A 11 6.18 9.78 12.82
C GLY A 11 6.48 8.58 11.94
N ALA A 12 6.97 7.48 12.51
CA ALA A 12 7.28 6.28 11.73
C ALA A 12 6.04 5.52 11.26
N THR A 13 4.89 5.80 11.86
CA THR A 13 3.60 5.18 11.52
C THR A 13 2.54 6.25 11.25
N VAL A 14 1.47 5.85 10.56
CA VAL A 14 0.38 6.73 10.14
C VAL A 14 -0.95 6.08 10.47
N LEU A 15 -1.82 6.81 11.18
CA LEU A 15 -3.20 6.40 11.42
C LEU A 15 -4.04 6.66 10.17
N SER A 16 -4.86 5.68 9.78
CA SER A 16 -5.80 5.85 8.68
C SER A 16 -6.88 6.87 9.00
N ALA A 17 -7.51 7.41 7.96
CA ALA A 17 -8.55 8.44 8.09
C ALA A 17 -9.74 7.99 8.93
N ASP A 18 -10.10 6.71 8.88
CA ASP A 18 -11.19 6.12 9.67
C ASP A 18 -10.75 5.63 11.06
N GLY A 19 -9.45 5.75 11.39
CA GLY A 19 -8.88 5.33 12.66
C GLY A 19 -8.72 3.82 12.84
N LYS A 20 -9.02 3.02 11.83
CA LYS A 20 -9.04 1.55 11.96
C LYS A 20 -7.72 0.87 11.63
N LEU A 21 -6.85 1.55 10.90
CA LEU A 21 -5.57 0.99 10.44
C LEU A 21 -4.41 1.87 10.84
N VAL A 22 -3.27 1.23 11.05
CA VAL A 22 -1.98 1.92 11.22
C VAL A 22 -1.05 1.43 10.10
N TRP A 23 -0.53 2.36 9.34
CA TRP A 23 0.39 2.11 8.22
C TRP A 23 1.83 2.33 8.64
N MET A 24 2.76 1.55 8.12
CA MET A 24 4.16 1.97 8.10
C MET A 24 4.27 3.20 7.18
N ARG A 25 4.89 4.26 7.67
CA ARG A 25 5.08 5.48 6.87
C ARG A 25 6.03 5.25 5.70
N CYS A 26 7.07 4.45 5.91
CA CYS A 26 8.02 4.06 4.87
C CYS A 26 7.69 2.70 4.30
N GLN A 27 8.08 2.47 3.05
CA GLN A 27 7.98 1.16 2.42
C GLN A 27 9.03 0.20 2.98
N ILE A 28 8.78 -1.10 2.88
CA ILE A 28 9.73 -2.12 3.33
C ILE A 28 11.07 -1.92 2.62
N GLY A 29 12.14 -1.89 3.38
CA GLY A 29 13.51 -1.64 2.91
C GLY A 29 13.99 -0.22 3.11
N GLN A 30 13.10 0.75 3.26
CA GLN A 30 13.46 2.11 3.64
C GLN A 30 13.59 2.24 5.16
N THR A 31 14.36 3.22 5.60
CA THR A 31 14.49 3.56 7.01
C THR A 31 13.85 4.93 7.27
N TYR A 32 12.99 5.00 8.27
CA TYR A 32 12.43 6.28 8.71
C TYR A 32 13.48 7.06 9.52
N ASP A 33 13.73 8.29 9.11
CA ASP A 33 14.64 9.20 9.81
C ASP A 33 14.10 10.64 9.74
N LYS A 34 13.72 11.19 10.88
CA LYS A 34 13.33 12.62 11.06
C LYS A 34 12.37 13.13 9.98
N GLY A 35 11.30 12.41 9.75
CA GLY A 35 10.26 12.81 8.80
C GLY A 35 10.51 12.39 7.37
N GLN A 36 11.59 11.65 7.08
CA GLN A 36 11.93 11.17 5.76
C GLN A 36 12.01 9.65 5.71
N CYS A 37 11.74 9.08 4.55
CA CYS A 37 12.01 7.67 4.28
C CYS A 37 13.31 7.58 3.48
N VAL A 38 14.36 7.06 4.10
CA VAL A 38 15.71 7.03 3.53
C VAL A 38 15.97 5.67 2.90
N GLY A 39 16.61 5.68 1.73
CA GLY A 39 16.93 4.48 0.98
C GLY A 39 15.83 4.08 0.00
N GLU A 40 16.11 3.06 -0.78
CA GLU A 40 15.18 2.55 -1.77
C GLU A 40 14.27 1.47 -1.19
N PRO A 41 13.00 1.41 -1.58
CA PRO A 41 12.15 0.28 -1.23
C PRO A 41 12.76 -1.03 -1.71
N LYS A 42 12.69 -2.06 -0.87
CA LYS A 42 13.13 -3.40 -1.27
C LYS A 42 12.16 -3.99 -2.29
N LYS A 43 12.67 -4.36 -3.45
CA LYS A 43 11.87 -5.00 -4.49
C LYS A 43 11.85 -6.50 -4.26
N MET A 44 10.66 -7.05 -4.15
CA MET A 44 10.41 -8.46 -3.83
C MET A 44 9.21 -8.97 -4.62
N ASN A 45 9.16 -10.28 -4.86
CA ASN A 45 7.89 -10.85 -5.29
C ASN A 45 6.90 -10.85 -4.12
N GLN A 46 5.63 -11.12 -4.38
CA GLN A 46 4.57 -10.99 -3.37
C GLN A 46 4.78 -11.96 -2.20
N ARG A 47 5.21 -13.19 -2.49
CA ARG A 47 5.49 -14.20 -1.45
C ARG A 47 6.64 -13.76 -0.53
N ASP A 48 7.70 -13.24 -1.11
CA ASP A 48 8.85 -12.75 -0.34
C ASP A 48 8.48 -11.51 0.48
N ALA A 49 7.60 -10.66 -0.04
CA ALA A 49 7.08 -9.52 0.72
C ALA A 49 6.29 -9.97 1.96
N GLU A 50 5.42 -10.97 1.83
CA GLU A 50 4.72 -11.56 2.98
C GLU A 50 5.70 -12.16 3.98
N ASN A 51 6.69 -12.89 3.50
CA ASN A 51 7.71 -13.53 4.36
C ASN A 51 8.57 -12.50 5.09
N GLU A 52 8.93 -11.41 4.43
CA GLU A 52 9.70 -10.33 5.05
C GLU A 52 8.92 -9.66 6.19
N ILE A 53 7.62 -9.43 6.00
CA ILE A 53 6.77 -8.86 7.05
C ILE A 53 6.63 -9.85 8.22
N LYS A 54 6.48 -11.14 7.93
CA LYS A 54 6.47 -12.19 8.97
C LYS A 54 7.80 -12.21 9.75
N ARG A 55 8.92 -12.06 9.05
CA ARG A 55 10.25 -11.98 9.69
C ARG A 55 10.33 -10.78 10.64
N ILE A 56 9.84 -9.62 10.23
CA ILE A 56 9.80 -8.42 11.08
C ILE A 56 8.99 -8.71 12.36
N ASN A 57 7.81 -9.30 12.21
CA ASN A 57 6.95 -9.64 13.36
C ASN A 57 7.61 -10.66 14.28
N PHE A 58 8.33 -11.64 13.72
CA PHE A 58 8.95 -12.71 14.47
C PHE A 58 10.19 -12.24 15.24
N THR A 59 10.84 -11.18 14.79
CA THR A 59 12.03 -10.62 15.45
C THR A 59 11.64 -9.47 16.40
N ASP A 60 12.10 -8.28 16.12
CA ASP A 60 11.89 -7.12 16.99
C ASP A 60 10.56 -6.41 16.77
N GLY A 61 9.84 -6.75 15.71
CA GLY A 61 8.67 -6.02 15.29
C GLY A 61 9.03 -4.67 14.68
N PHE A 62 8.04 -3.79 14.60
CA PHE A 62 8.22 -2.41 14.16
C PHE A 62 7.30 -1.50 14.96
N ALA A 63 7.84 -0.36 15.41
CA ALA A 63 7.12 0.61 16.24
C ALA A 63 6.45 -0.03 17.48
N GLY A 64 7.12 -1.02 18.09
CA GLY A 64 6.64 -1.73 19.26
C GLY A 64 5.52 -2.74 18.98
N GLN A 65 5.23 -3.05 17.71
CA GLN A 65 4.14 -3.94 17.31
C GLN A 65 4.67 -5.10 16.45
N LYS A 66 3.99 -6.25 16.55
CA LYS A 66 4.38 -7.49 15.88
C LYS A 66 3.23 -8.14 15.10
N ASP A 67 2.24 -7.37 14.70
CA ASP A 67 1.06 -7.82 13.96
C ASP A 67 0.91 -7.13 12.60
N TRP A 68 2.04 -6.78 11.99
CA TRP A 68 2.09 -6.20 10.65
C TRP A 68 1.72 -7.23 9.59
N ARG A 69 1.10 -6.77 8.51
CA ARG A 69 0.68 -7.59 7.36
C ARG A 69 0.68 -6.77 6.08
N LEU A 70 0.56 -7.45 4.94
CA LEU A 70 0.23 -6.74 3.69
C LEU A 70 -1.21 -6.23 3.75
N PRO A 71 -1.48 -5.08 3.13
CA PRO A 71 -2.85 -4.56 3.04
C PRO A 71 -3.68 -5.35 2.04
N SER A 72 -5.00 -5.40 2.25
CA SER A 72 -5.91 -5.81 1.18
C SER A 72 -5.88 -4.78 0.05
N ILE A 73 -6.37 -5.17 -1.13
CA ILE A 73 -6.44 -4.22 -2.26
C ILE A 73 -7.36 -3.04 -1.92
N GLU A 74 -8.42 -3.27 -1.17
CA GLU A 74 -9.34 -2.21 -0.73
C GLU A 74 -8.63 -1.23 0.21
N GLU A 75 -7.88 -1.73 1.16
CA GLU A 75 -7.10 -0.92 2.09
C GLU A 75 -6.03 -0.11 1.35
N LEU A 76 -5.27 -0.78 0.49
CA LEU A 76 -4.19 -0.13 -0.26
C LEU A 76 -4.73 0.97 -1.18
N GLN A 77 -5.89 0.74 -1.81
CA GLN A 77 -6.52 1.72 -2.69
C GLN A 77 -6.86 3.03 -1.96
N THR A 78 -7.14 2.98 -0.66
CA THR A 78 -7.40 4.20 0.12
C THR A 78 -6.23 5.15 0.18
N LEU A 79 -5.01 4.69 -0.10
CA LEU A 79 -3.81 5.52 -0.13
C LEU A 79 -3.60 6.24 -1.46
N VAL A 80 -4.32 5.86 -2.52
CA VAL A 80 -4.21 6.54 -3.82
C VAL A 80 -4.71 7.96 -3.71
N PHE A 81 -3.86 8.90 -4.07
CA PHE A 81 -4.13 10.34 -4.00
C PHE A 81 -3.87 10.98 -5.35
N CYS A 82 -4.92 11.48 -5.97
CA CYS A 82 -4.86 12.09 -7.29
C CYS A 82 -4.78 13.62 -7.16
N GLU A 83 -3.68 14.13 -6.63
CA GLU A 83 -3.49 15.57 -6.47
C GLU A 83 -3.49 16.25 -7.84
N HIS A 84 -4.30 17.28 -8.00
CA HIS A 84 -4.56 17.99 -9.27
C HIS A 84 -5.22 17.13 -10.35
N GLY A 85 -5.78 15.99 -9.96
CA GLY A 85 -6.52 15.10 -10.85
C GLY A 85 -7.74 14.53 -10.14
N THR A 86 -8.43 13.66 -10.83
CA THR A 86 -9.59 12.95 -10.28
C THR A 86 -9.42 11.45 -10.47
N SER A 87 -10.14 10.66 -9.68
CA SER A 87 -10.29 9.24 -9.95
C SER A 87 -11.17 9.07 -11.19
N GLY A 88 -10.59 8.57 -12.28
CA GLY A 88 -11.25 8.58 -13.59
C GLY A 88 -12.14 7.40 -13.88
N ARG A 89 -11.90 6.25 -13.25
CA ARG A 89 -12.57 4.99 -13.55
C ARG A 89 -12.81 4.18 -12.29
N GLU A 90 -13.66 3.17 -12.43
CA GLU A 90 -13.79 2.11 -11.44
C GLU A 90 -13.36 0.77 -12.05
N ARG A 91 -12.76 -0.07 -11.23
CA ARG A 91 -12.41 -1.43 -11.59
C ARG A 91 -13.12 -2.43 -10.70
N SER A 92 -13.72 -3.44 -11.28
CA SER A 92 -14.36 -4.52 -10.53
C SER A 92 -13.30 -5.49 -10.03
N VAL A 93 -13.27 -5.72 -8.73
CA VAL A 93 -12.38 -6.67 -8.08
C VAL A 93 -13.22 -7.78 -7.47
N LYS A 94 -12.96 -9.01 -7.86
CA LYS A 94 -13.64 -10.18 -7.32
C LYS A 94 -13.00 -10.57 -5.99
N LEU A 95 -13.75 -10.40 -4.90
CA LEU A 95 -13.28 -10.66 -3.53
C LEU A 95 -13.67 -12.04 -3.02
N ALA A 96 -14.74 -12.61 -3.57
CA ALA A 96 -15.22 -13.96 -3.30
C ALA A 96 -16.02 -14.45 -4.51
N ALA A 97 -16.44 -15.72 -4.52
CA ALA A 97 -17.15 -16.32 -5.65
C ALA A 97 -18.34 -15.47 -6.15
N ASN A 98 -19.08 -14.86 -5.23
CA ASN A 98 -20.26 -14.04 -5.54
C ASN A 98 -20.13 -12.60 -5.09
N ILE A 99 -18.92 -12.14 -4.77
CA ILE A 99 -18.71 -10.78 -4.27
C ILE A 99 -17.71 -10.06 -5.18
N ASN A 100 -18.23 -9.07 -5.92
CA ASN A 100 -17.41 -8.13 -6.68
C ASN A 100 -17.54 -6.75 -6.06
N LYS A 101 -16.43 -6.04 -5.96
CA LYS A 101 -16.43 -4.66 -5.48
C LYS A 101 -15.81 -3.76 -6.53
N LYS A 102 -16.45 -2.64 -6.80
CA LYS A 102 -15.88 -1.61 -7.67
C LYS A 102 -15.01 -0.68 -6.83
N LEU A 103 -13.75 -0.54 -7.25
CA LEU A 103 -12.79 0.34 -6.61
C LEU A 103 -12.34 1.41 -7.59
N PRO A 104 -12.04 2.64 -7.11
CA PRO A 104 -11.44 3.66 -7.96
C PRO A 104 -10.17 3.13 -8.62
N ASP A 105 -10.01 3.40 -9.91
CA ASP A 105 -8.90 2.92 -10.73
C ASP A 105 -8.34 4.07 -11.54
N SER A 106 -7.04 4.29 -11.44
CA SER A 106 -6.28 5.32 -12.13
C SER A 106 -6.68 6.76 -11.78
N CYS A 107 -5.67 7.61 -11.65
CA CYS A 107 -5.86 9.04 -11.68
C CYS A 107 -6.06 9.51 -13.12
N SER A 108 -6.91 10.50 -13.33
CA SER A 108 -7.13 11.11 -14.64
C SER A 108 -6.80 12.61 -14.61
N GLY A 109 -6.54 13.17 -15.80
CA GLY A 109 -6.06 14.53 -15.95
C GLY A 109 -4.59 14.53 -16.36
N GLU A 110 -4.13 15.66 -16.92
CA GLU A 110 -2.77 15.73 -17.44
C GLU A 110 -1.72 16.04 -16.39
N ASN A 111 -2.11 16.55 -15.23
CA ASN A 111 -1.21 17.16 -14.26
C ASN A 111 -1.28 16.58 -12.84
N TYR A 112 -1.77 15.34 -12.68
CA TYR A 112 -1.72 14.76 -11.35
C TYR A 112 -0.28 14.42 -10.93
N LEU A 113 0.00 14.56 -9.63
CA LEU A 113 1.35 14.31 -9.11
C LEU A 113 1.67 12.81 -9.05
N ARG A 114 2.95 12.51 -9.21
CA ARG A 114 3.51 11.14 -9.11
C ARG A 114 4.64 11.11 -8.07
N PRO A 115 4.67 10.11 -7.19
CA PRO A 115 3.70 9.02 -7.05
C PRO A 115 2.31 9.50 -6.64
N THR A 116 1.28 8.70 -6.95
CA THR A 116 -0.12 8.98 -6.64
C THR A 116 -0.46 8.64 -5.19
N ILE A 117 0.29 9.21 -4.29
CA ILE A 117 0.14 9.08 -2.84
C ILE A 117 0.53 10.43 -2.21
N ASP A 118 -0.06 10.76 -1.07
CA ASP A 118 0.24 12.03 -0.42
C ASP A 118 1.72 12.11 -0.03
N PRO A 119 2.51 13.01 -0.65
CA PRO A 119 3.95 13.07 -0.42
C PRO A 119 4.34 13.64 0.94
N VAL A 120 3.44 14.34 1.61
CA VAL A 120 3.66 14.87 2.96
C VAL A 120 3.50 13.74 3.98
N ILE A 121 2.48 12.92 3.81
CA ILE A 121 2.19 11.80 4.72
C ILE A 121 3.14 10.62 4.44
N PHE A 122 3.42 10.32 3.18
CA PHE A 122 4.27 9.21 2.76
C PHE A 122 5.45 9.71 1.93
N PRO A 123 6.45 10.33 2.56
CA PRO A 123 7.59 10.90 1.83
C PRO A 123 8.43 9.83 1.16
N ASN A 124 9.02 10.16 0.03
CA ASN A 124 9.94 9.31 -0.71
C ASN A 124 9.35 7.97 -1.15
N ALA A 125 8.02 7.89 -1.31
CA ALA A 125 7.37 6.71 -1.85
C ALA A 125 7.73 6.52 -3.33
N ALA A 126 7.90 5.26 -3.75
CA ALA A 126 8.22 4.95 -5.14
C ALA A 126 7.00 5.09 -6.05
N SER A 127 7.20 5.60 -7.28
CA SER A 127 6.21 5.56 -8.36
C SER A 127 6.24 4.18 -9.03
N ASP A 128 5.82 3.15 -8.32
CA ASP A 128 5.94 1.77 -8.75
C ASP A 128 4.75 0.96 -8.23
N TRP A 129 4.66 -0.29 -8.67
CA TRP A 129 3.68 -1.24 -8.16
C TRP A 129 3.94 -1.54 -6.68
N VAL A 130 2.85 -1.69 -5.94
CA VAL A 130 2.87 -2.08 -4.52
C VAL A 130 1.93 -3.24 -4.31
N TRP A 131 2.41 -4.30 -3.63
CA TRP A 131 1.66 -5.52 -3.40
C TRP A 131 0.49 -5.34 -2.44
N SER A 132 -0.60 -6.04 -2.73
CA SER A 132 -1.67 -6.32 -1.76
C SER A 132 -1.64 -7.78 -1.32
N ALA A 133 -2.43 -8.10 -0.32
CA ALA A 133 -2.69 -9.48 0.12
C ALA A 133 -3.87 -10.12 -0.62
N THR A 134 -4.51 -9.42 -1.55
CA THR A 134 -5.74 -9.90 -2.21
C THR A 134 -5.38 -10.69 -3.45
N PRO A 135 -5.73 -11.99 -3.52
CA PRO A 135 -5.48 -12.81 -4.70
C PRO A 135 -6.43 -12.45 -5.85
N ASP A 136 -5.96 -12.65 -7.07
CA ASP A 136 -6.81 -12.66 -8.24
C ASP A 136 -7.54 -14.02 -8.30
N LEU A 137 -8.82 -14.04 -7.99
CA LEU A 137 -9.59 -15.29 -7.92
C LEU A 137 -9.85 -15.92 -9.28
N ASP A 138 -9.66 -15.19 -10.37
CA ASP A 138 -9.77 -15.73 -11.73
C ASP A 138 -8.44 -16.31 -12.22
N ARG A 139 -7.32 -15.90 -11.62
CA ARG A 139 -5.97 -16.41 -11.92
C ARG A 139 -5.11 -16.43 -10.67
N VAL A 140 -5.08 -17.56 -9.98
CA VAL A 140 -4.41 -17.74 -8.69
C VAL A 140 -2.89 -17.47 -8.69
N VAL A 141 -2.28 -17.42 -9.88
CA VAL A 141 -0.86 -17.04 -10.01
C VAL A 141 -0.63 -15.53 -9.87
N ASN A 142 -1.70 -14.76 -9.85
CA ASN A 142 -1.65 -13.30 -9.72
C ASN A 142 -2.18 -12.84 -8.37
N MET A 143 -1.65 -11.71 -7.92
CA MET A 143 -2.17 -10.96 -6.78
C MET A 143 -2.52 -9.55 -7.25
N TRP A 144 -3.53 -8.95 -6.66
CA TRP A 144 -3.84 -7.56 -6.93
C TRP A 144 -2.74 -6.64 -6.40
N ALA A 145 -2.40 -5.65 -7.19
CA ALA A 145 -1.42 -4.63 -6.85
C ALA A 145 -1.88 -3.26 -7.37
N ILE A 146 -1.28 -2.21 -6.86
CA ILE A 146 -1.52 -0.84 -7.31
C ILE A 146 -0.23 -0.25 -7.84
N ASN A 147 -0.29 0.30 -9.05
CA ASN A 147 0.80 1.10 -9.61
C ASN A 147 0.65 2.54 -9.13
N PHE A 148 1.51 2.97 -8.22
CA PHE A 148 1.46 4.33 -7.68
C PHE A 148 2.02 5.39 -8.66
N ALA A 149 2.50 5.02 -9.83
CA ALA A 149 2.74 5.98 -10.90
C ALA A 149 1.44 6.56 -11.48
N SER A 150 0.32 5.83 -11.38
CA SER A 150 -0.95 6.22 -11.99
C SER A 150 -2.18 5.99 -11.11
N GLY A 151 -2.03 5.26 -10.01
CA GLY A 151 -3.15 4.83 -9.19
C GLY A 151 -3.90 3.62 -9.75
N SER A 152 -3.38 2.97 -10.79
CA SER A 152 -4.04 1.85 -11.46
C SER A 152 -4.00 0.58 -10.64
N LEU A 153 -5.12 -0.14 -10.60
CA LEU A 153 -5.21 -1.48 -10.01
C LEU A 153 -5.07 -2.54 -11.11
N ALA A 154 -4.28 -3.57 -10.87
CA ALA A 154 -4.20 -4.71 -11.79
C ALA A 154 -3.75 -5.97 -11.05
N PRO A 155 -4.15 -7.16 -11.56
CA PRO A 155 -3.53 -8.42 -11.16
C PRO A 155 -2.10 -8.50 -11.71
N VAL A 156 -1.16 -8.90 -10.87
CA VAL A 156 0.27 -8.97 -11.20
C VAL A 156 0.81 -10.33 -10.75
N GLY A 157 1.67 -10.93 -11.56
CA GLY A 157 2.25 -12.24 -11.27
C GLY A 157 3.01 -12.27 -9.94
N ARG A 158 2.53 -13.10 -9.00
CA ARG A 158 3.00 -13.07 -7.61
C ARG A 158 4.43 -13.57 -7.41
N VAL A 159 4.94 -14.39 -8.32
CA VAL A 159 6.27 -15.01 -8.21
C VAL A 159 7.29 -14.32 -9.12
N ASN A 160 6.86 -13.90 -10.30
CA ASN A 160 7.75 -13.41 -11.34
C ASN A 160 7.98 -11.89 -11.32
N THR A 161 7.22 -11.14 -10.52
CA THR A 161 7.34 -9.69 -10.45
C THR A 161 8.01 -9.26 -9.16
N GLN A 162 9.03 -8.42 -9.28
CA GLN A 162 9.77 -7.84 -8.16
C GLN A 162 9.34 -6.39 -8.00
N THR A 163 8.66 -6.06 -6.90
CA THR A 163 8.22 -4.69 -6.66
C THR A 163 8.07 -4.41 -5.17
N ALA A 164 7.58 -3.22 -4.81
CA ALA A 164 7.60 -2.70 -3.46
C ALA A 164 6.45 -3.21 -2.59
N ALA A 165 6.58 -3.06 -1.27
CA ALA A 165 5.55 -3.37 -0.31
C ALA A 165 5.50 -2.33 0.82
N ARG A 166 4.30 -2.09 1.34
CA ARG A 166 4.06 -1.27 2.53
C ARG A 166 3.19 -2.08 3.49
N ALA A 167 3.61 -2.19 4.74
CA ALA A 167 2.87 -2.95 5.72
C ALA A 167 1.80 -2.10 6.43
N VAL A 168 0.79 -2.76 6.91
CA VAL A 168 -0.32 -2.20 7.67
C VAL A 168 -0.64 -3.12 8.85
N ARG A 169 -1.25 -2.59 9.88
CA ARG A 169 -1.82 -3.37 11.00
C ARG A 169 -3.16 -2.79 11.39
N ASN A 170 -3.99 -3.61 12.03
CA ASN A 170 -5.24 -3.12 12.60
C ASN A 170 -4.93 -2.27 13.84
N ASN A 171 -5.60 -1.14 13.95
CA ASN A 171 -5.54 -0.32 15.15
C ASN A 171 -6.46 -0.94 16.22
N LYS A 172 -5.89 -1.30 17.34
CA LYS A 172 -6.62 -1.94 18.46
C LYS A 172 -6.81 -0.96 19.60
#